data_344a8c59d915411c236f4267a5cfad57
#
_entry.id   344a8c59d915411c236f4267a5cfad57
#
_cell.length_a   1.000
_cell.length_b   1.000
_cell.length_c   1.000
_cell.angle_alpha   90.00
_cell.angle_beta   90.00
_cell.angle_gamma   90.00
#
_symmetry.space_group_name_H-M   'P 1'
#
loop_
_entity.id
_entity.type
_entity.pdbx_description
1 polymer ?
#
loop_
_entity_poly.entity_id
_entity_poly.type
_entity_poly.pdbx_seq_one_letter_code
_entity_poly.pdbx_strand_id
1 'polypeptide(L)'
;AEEMAEIDEKIRELAKERQKLYATKLEYNRDLKHESRFELFYENIRETIEALPMPEIVEGNSDYFTDYQKEYVLCIADPQAGAKFDIPTNSYSLSVCQERFNKLLDMMIEYVQSNGINKINVVELGDSVQGILRLTDLKLNETSVVEATVMIARMIAIFLKQLSAYCY
;
A
#
# COMPACT_ATOMS: atom_id res chain seq x y z
N ALA A 1 43.68 -20.89 46.78
CA ALA A 1 42.89 -19.64 46.79
C ALA A 1 43.02 -18.86 45.46
N GLU A 2 44.21 -18.75 44.87
CA GLU A 2 44.45 -18.07 43.61
C GLU A 2 43.79 -18.81 42.41
N GLU A 3 43.93 -20.12 42.31
CA GLU A 3 43.28 -20.91 41.24
C GLU A 3 41.75 -20.79 41.23
N MET A 4 41.13 -20.71 42.38
CA MET A 4 39.67 -20.49 42.48
C MET A 4 39.24 -19.10 41.97
N ALA A 5 40.05 -18.07 42.25
CA ALA A 5 39.76 -16.72 41.75
C ALA A 5 39.91 -16.64 40.21
N GLU A 6 40.91 -17.31 39.65
CA GLU A 6 41.14 -17.37 38.20
C GLU A 6 39.99 -18.13 37.47
N ILE A 7 39.46 -19.18 38.10
CA ILE A 7 38.33 -19.94 37.58
C ILE A 7 37.07 -19.05 37.63
N ASP A 8 36.81 -18.35 38.70
CA ASP A 8 35.66 -17.46 38.85
C ASP A 8 35.70 -16.28 37.84
N GLU A 9 36.89 -15.76 37.54
CA GLU A 9 37.05 -14.73 36.51
C GLU A 9 36.75 -15.28 35.10
N LYS A 10 37.25 -16.46 34.73
CA LYS A 10 36.94 -17.12 33.48
C LYS A 10 35.44 -17.43 33.33
N ILE A 11 34.79 -17.86 34.41
CA ILE A 11 33.33 -18.09 34.38
C ILE A 11 32.58 -16.79 34.10
N ARG A 12 32.99 -15.66 34.70
CA ARG A 12 32.37 -14.36 34.44
C ARG A 12 32.59 -13.86 33.02
N GLU A 13 33.76 -14.08 32.45
CA GLU A 13 34.06 -13.74 31.05
C GLU A 13 33.20 -14.57 30.09
N LEU A 14 33.15 -15.89 30.28
CA LEU A 14 32.30 -16.77 29.48
C LEU A 14 30.81 -16.42 29.57
N ALA A 15 30.34 -16.02 30.76
CA ALA A 15 28.97 -15.57 30.93
C ALA A 15 28.68 -14.28 30.16
N LYS A 16 29.64 -13.33 30.15
CA LYS A 16 29.53 -12.09 29.34
C LYS A 16 29.52 -12.37 27.83
N GLU A 17 30.41 -13.26 27.37
CA GLU A 17 30.44 -13.63 25.94
C GLU A 17 29.16 -14.34 25.52
N ARG A 18 28.64 -15.24 26.35
CA ARG A 18 27.35 -15.88 26.09
C ARG A 18 26.20 -14.89 26.00
N GLN A 19 26.16 -13.86 26.85
CA GLN A 19 25.15 -12.81 26.79
C GLN A 19 25.28 -11.96 25.53
N LYS A 20 26.50 -11.61 25.11
CA LYS A 20 26.74 -10.88 23.85
C LYS A 20 26.25 -11.69 22.64
N LEU A 21 26.59 -12.98 22.60
CA LEU A 21 26.17 -13.88 21.51
C LEU A 21 24.65 -14.02 21.45
N TYR A 22 24.00 -14.07 22.62
CA TYR A 22 22.54 -14.11 22.70
C TYR A 22 21.90 -12.81 22.18
N ALA A 23 22.42 -11.66 22.55
CA ALA A 23 21.95 -10.36 22.06
C ALA A 23 22.11 -10.26 20.51
N THR A 24 23.28 -10.62 19.97
CA THR A 24 23.50 -10.63 18.52
C THR A 24 22.55 -11.57 17.80
N LYS A 25 22.25 -12.75 18.38
CA LYS A 25 21.28 -13.69 17.82
C LYS A 25 19.88 -13.12 17.79
N LEU A 26 19.48 -12.35 18.81
CA LEU A 26 18.16 -11.71 18.85
C LEU A 26 18.05 -10.60 17.77
N GLU A 27 19.09 -9.79 17.59
CA GLU A 27 19.15 -8.78 16.54
C GLU A 27 19.07 -9.44 15.15
N TYR A 28 19.89 -10.44 14.89
CA TYR A 28 19.85 -11.18 13.63
C TYR A 28 18.47 -11.78 13.32
N ASN A 29 17.83 -12.40 14.31
CA ASN A 29 16.49 -12.95 14.14
C ASN A 29 15.44 -11.86 13.90
N ARG A 30 15.62 -10.67 14.47
CA ARG A 30 14.75 -9.51 14.23
C ARG A 30 14.88 -9.01 12.80
N ASP A 31 16.10 -8.88 12.31
CA ASP A 31 16.38 -8.43 10.95
C ASP A 31 15.88 -9.44 9.91
N LEU A 32 16.14 -10.73 10.13
CA LEU A 32 15.62 -11.79 9.28
C LEU A 32 14.09 -11.80 9.21
N LYS A 33 13.42 -11.52 10.34
CA LYS A 33 11.97 -11.42 10.41
C LYS A 33 11.43 -10.19 9.65
N HIS A 34 12.17 -9.09 9.65
CA HIS A 34 11.84 -7.90 8.86
C HIS A 34 11.98 -8.20 7.36
N GLU A 35 13.10 -8.80 6.96
CA GLU A 35 13.38 -9.16 5.58
C GLU A 35 12.31 -10.11 5.02
N SER A 36 11.99 -11.18 5.73
CA SER A 36 10.93 -12.11 5.35
C SER A 36 9.53 -11.46 5.23
N ARG A 37 9.24 -10.43 6.03
CA ARG A 37 7.99 -9.67 5.90
C ARG A 37 7.94 -8.83 4.65
N PHE A 38 9.07 -8.23 4.25
CA PHE A 38 9.16 -7.50 3.00
C PHE A 38 9.04 -8.43 1.79
N GLU A 39 9.68 -9.60 1.83
CA GLU A 39 9.53 -10.61 0.77
C GLU A 39 8.08 -11.02 0.59
N LEU A 40 7.39 -11.39 1.67
CA LEU A 40 5.96 -11.72 1.64
C LEU A 40 5.09 -10.56 1.14
N PHE A 41 5.44 -9.33 1.46
CA PHE A 41 4.75 -8.15 0.97
C PHE A 41 4.89 -8.02 -0.56
N TYR A 42 6.11 -8.16 -1.08
CA TYR A 42 6.37 -8.12 -2.51
C TYR A 42 5.70 -9.28 -3.25
N GLU A 43 5.73 -10.49 -2.69
CA GLU A 43 5.04 -11.66 -3.25
C GLU A 43 3.52 -11.40 -3.35
N ASN A 44 2.89 -10.90 -2.30
CA ASN A 44 1.46 -10.57 -2.31
C ASN A 44 1.09 -9.49 -3.34
N ILE A 45 1.91 -8.44 -3.47
CA ILE A 45 1.71 -7.40 -4.50
C ILE A 45 1.83 -8.03 -5.89
N ARG A 46 2.87 -8.81 -6.11
CA ARG A 46 3.13 -9.48 -7.39
C ARG A 46 1.99 -10.40 -7.78
N GLU A 47 1.56 -11.29 -6.88
CA GLU A 47 0.42 -12.17 -7.10
C GLU A 47 -0.86 -11.39 -7.40
N THR A 48 -1.08 -10.27 -6.69
CA THR A 48 -2.24 -9.40 -6.92
C THR A 48 -2.20 -8.79 -8.32
N ILE A 49 -1.04 -8.33 -8.78
CA ILE A 49 -0.87 -7.75 -10.12
C ILE A 49 -0.98 -8.83 -11.20
N GLU A 50 -0.36 -9.99 -11.00
CA GLU A 50 -0.39 -11.11 -11.95
C GLU A 50 -1.80 -11.72 -12.07
N ALA A 51 -2.61 -11.68 -11.01
CA ALA A 51 -4.00 -12.13 -11.03
C ALA A 51 -4.94 -11.15 -11.76
N LEU A 52 -4.52 -9.91 -12.04
CA LEU A 52 -5.31 -8.99 -12.84
C LEU A 52 -5.32 -9.47 -14.29
N PRO A 53 -6.51 -9.68 -14.91
CA PRO A 53 -6.55 -9.98 -16.33
C PRO A 53 -5.90 -8.81 -17.09
N MET A 54 -5.07 -9.12 -18.08
CA MET A 54 -4.45 -8.11 -18.95
C MET A 54 -5.54 -7.18 -19.48
N PRO A 55 -5.38 -5.85 -19.36
CA PRO A 55 -6.31 -4.93 -19.98
C PRO A 55 -6.30 -5.17 -21.49
N GLU A 56 -7.47 -5.28 -22.09
CA GLU A 56 -7.56 -5.20 -23.56
C GLU A 56 -7.06 -3.81 -23.95
N ILE A 57 -6.03 -3.77 -24.79
CA ILE A 57 -5.56 -2.51 -25.36
C ILE A 57 -6.64 -2.09 -26.35
N VAL A 58 -7.47 -1.15 -25.97
CA VAL A 58 -8.38 -0.48 -26.90
C VAL A 58 -7.49 0.41 -27.75
N GLU A 59 -7.27 0.04 -29.02
CA GLU A 59 -6.62 0.93 -29.97
C GLU A 59 -7.45 2.21 -30.06
N GLY A 60 -6.88 3.30 -29.54
CA GLY A 60 -7.53 4.60 -29.58
C GLY A 60 -7.78 5.00 -31.04
N ASN A 61 -9.01 5.33 -31.36
CA ASN A 61 -9.37 5.80 -32.69
C ASN A 61 -8.71 7.19 -32.86
N SER A 62 -7.66 7.27 -33.66
CA SER A 62 -6.85 8.47 -33.89
C SER A 62 -7.60 9.61 -34.61
N ASP A 63 -8.84 9.37 -35.03
CA ASP A 63 -9.60 10.31 -35.85
C ASP A 63 -10.29 11.45 -35.09
N TYR A 64 -10.10 11.53 -33.75
CA TYR A 64 -10.69 12.58 -32.91
C TYR A 64 -9.73 13.69 -32.49
N PHE A 65 -8.59 13.86 -33.17
CA PHE A 65 -7.71 15.01 -32.94
C PHE A 65 -8.30 16.26 -33.59
N THR A 66 -9.22 16.91 -32.91
CA THR A 66 -9.56 18.31 -33.21
C THR A 66 -8.48 19.24 -32.63
N ASP A 67 -8.23 20.35 -33.29
CA ASP A 67 -7.11 21.29 -33.11
C ASP A 67 -6.94 21.93 -31.71
N TYR A 68 -7.81 21.59 -30.73
CA TYR A 68 -7.71 21.98 -29.34
C TYR A 68 -7.68 20.72 -28.45
N GLN A 69 -6.49 20.22 -28.21
CA GLN A 69 -6.29 19.10 -27.29
C GLN A 69 -6.49 19.60 -25.84
N LYS A 70 -7.64 19.32 -25.29
CA LYS A 70 -7.83 19.43 -23.84
C LYS A 70 -7.13 18.24 -23.19
N GLU A 71 -6.24 18.50 -22.25
CA GLU A 71 -5.68 17.48 -21.39
C GLU A 71 -6.57 17.35 -20.14
N TYR A 72 -6.92 16.11 -19.82
CA TYR A 72 -7.70 15.78 -18.64
C TYR A 72 -6.81 15.11 -17.63
N VAL A 73 -6.94 15.53 -16.38
CA VAL A 73 -6.19 14.99 -15.25
C VAL A 73 -7.17 14.61 -14.16
N LEU A 74 -7.13 13.35 -13.75
CA LEU A 74 -7.82 12.86 -12.55
C LEU A 74 -6.81 12.80 -11.41
N CYS A 75 -7.05 13.58 -10.36
CA CYS A 75 -6.25 13.56 -9.15
C CYS A 75 -6.93 12.70 -8.09
N ILE A 76 -6.23 11.72 -7.56
CA ILE A 76 -6.64 10.91 -6.41
C ILE A 76 -5.75 11.33 -5.24
N ALA A 77 -6.35 11.77 -4.14
CA ALA A 77 -5.63 12.23 -2.95
C ALA A 77 -6.29 11.69 -1.69
N ASP A 78 -5.48 11.46 -0.67
CA ASP A 78 -5.92 11.12 0.69
C ASP A 78 -6.91 9.94 0.78
N PRO A 79 -6.73 8.81 0.11
CA PRO A 79 -7.60 7.66 0.31
C PRO A 79 -7.55 7.14 1.74
N GLN A 80 -6.41 7.28 2.45
CA GLN A 80 -6.22 6.87 3.86
C GLN A 80 -6.72 5.44 4.12
N ALA A 81 -6.44 4.52 3.18
CA ALA A 81 -6.86 3.12 3.32
C ALA A 81 -6.33 2.52 4.63
N GLY A 82 -7.20 1.79 5.32
CA GLY A 82 -6.91 1.26 6.65
C GLY A 82 -7.36 2.16 7.79
N ALA A 83 -7.75 3.41 7.54
CA ALA A 83 -8.37 4.24 8.56
C ALA A 83 -9.76 3.73 8.90
N LYS A 84 -10.12 3.79 10.20
CA LYS A 84 -11.48 3.52 10.69
C LYS A 84 -11.90 4.56 11.71
N PHE A 85 -13.00 5.20 11.42
CA PHE A 85 -13.65 6.11 12.38
C PHE A 85 -15.15 6.16 12.12
N ASP A 86 -15.89 6.51 13.15
CA ASP A 86 -17.32 6.73 13.11
C ASP A 86 -17.67 7.97 13.95
N ILE A 87 -18.13 9.01 13.26
CA ILE A 87 -18.57 10.27 13.85
C ILE A 87 -19.97 10.61 13.33
N PRO A 88 -20.77 11.45 14.02
CA PRO A 88 -22.16 11.71 13.64
C PRO A 88 -22.37 12.15 12.18
N THR A 89 -21.38 12.74 11.56
CA THR A 89 -21.46 13.30 10.21
C THR A 89 -20.75 12.48 9.16
N ASN A 90 -19.90 11.51 9.54
CA ASN A 90 -19.10 10.72 8.61
C ASN A 90 -18.60 9.44 9.25
N SER A 91 -18.64 8.35 8.50
CA SER A 91 -17.99 7.09 8.86
C SER A 91 -17.00 6.69 7.78
N TYR A 92 -15.93 6.03 8.18
CA TYR A 92 -14.90 5.55 7.27
C TYR A 92 -14.36 4.19 7.71
N SER A 93 -14.09 3.34 6.71
CA SER A 93 -13.51 2.01 6.85
C SER A 93 -12.94 1.58 5.50
N LEU A 94 -12.26 0.45 5.43
CA LEU A 94 -11.82 -0.12 4.16
C LEU A 94 -12.98 -0.41 3.19
N SER A 95 -14.12 -0.87 3.68
CA SER A 95 -15.30 -1.10 2.84
C SER A 95 -15.83 0.22 2.26
N VAL A 96 -15.90 1.28 3.07
CA VAL A 96 -16.29 2.61 2.60
C VAL A 96 -15.29 3.17 1.59
N CYS A 97 -14.00 2.94 1.80
CA CYS A 97 -12.96 3.30 0.82
C CYS A 97 -13.23 2.63 -0.53
N GLN A 98 -13.48 1.34 -0.52
CA GLN A 98 -13.79 0.58 -1.75
C GLN A 98 -15.08 1.07 -2.43
N GLU A 99 -16.14 1.33 -1.68
CA GLU A 99 -17.38 1.89 -2.21
C GLU A 99 -17.15 3.25 -2.89
N ARG A 100 -16.32 4.11 -2.27
CA ARG A 100 -15.96 5.41 -2.85
C ARG A 100 -15.17 5.27 -4.14
N PHE A 101 -14.22 4.31 -4.22
CA PHE A 101 -13.50 4.02 -5.46
C PHE A 101 -14.43 3.51 -6.55
N ASN A 102 -15.36 2.62 -6.24
CA ASN A 102 -16.36 2.12 -7.20
C ASN A 102 -17.23 3.27 -7.72
N LYS A 103 -17.74 4.12 -6.81
CA LYS A 103 -18.53 5.28 -7.19
C LYS A 103 -17.74 6.28 -8.04
N LEU A 104 -16.47 6.52 -7.70
CA LEU A 104 -15.59 7.38 -8.50
C LEU A 104 -15.43 6.81 -9.90
N LEU A 105 -15.23 5.50 -10.03
CA LEU A 105 -15.13 4.82 -11.31
C LEU A 105 -16.39 5.02 -12.16
N ASP A 106 -17.57 4.77 -11.59
CA ASP A 106 -18.85 4.94 -12.29
C ASP A 106 -19.01 6.39 -12.81
N MET A 107 -18.73 7.37 -11.95
CA MET A 107 -18.76 8.78 -12.32
C MET A 107 -17.75 9.13 -13.41
N MET A 108 -16.55 8.55 -13.37
CA MET A 108 -15.52 8.79 -14.38
C MET A 108 -15.87 8.17 -15.71
N ILE A 109 -16.42 6.96 -15.72
CA ILE A 109 -16.90 6.31 -16.95
C ILE A 109 -18.00 7.16 -17.61
N GLU A 110 -18.99 7.58 -16.84
CA GLU A 110 -20.05 8.47 -17.33
C GLU A 110 -19.50 9.79 -17.89
N TYR A 111 -18.54 10.39 -17.17
CA TYR A 111 -17.92 11.65 -17.58
C TYR A 111 -17.11 11.50 -18.88
N VAL A 112 -16.32 10.43 -18.99
CA VAL A 112 -15.52 10.10 -20.17
C VAL A 112 -16.41 9.91 -21.38
N GLN A 113 -17.47 9.10 -21.25
CA GLN A 113 -18.40 8.81 -22.35
C GLN A 113 -19.20 10.03 -22.78
N SER A 114 -19.72 10.80 -21.80
CA SER A 114 -20.55 12.00 -22.08
C SER A 114 -19.76 13.12 -22.73
N ASN A 115 -18.45 13.20 -22.50
CA ASN A 115 -17.58 14.28 -23.04
C ASN A 115 -16.69 13.79 -24.19
N GLY A 116 -16.76 12.55 -24.60
CA GLY A 116 -15.95 11.98 -25.68
C GLY A 116 -14.44 12.06 -25.37
N ILE A 117 -14.08 11.78 -24.11
CA ILE A 117 -12.68 11.87 -23.66
C ILE A 117 -11.95 10.60 -24.02
N ASN A 118 -10.88 10.69 -24.79
CA ASN A 118 -10.08 9.55 -25.23
C ASN A 118 -8.82 9.33 -24.39
N LYS A 119 -8.38 10.36 -23.61
CA LYS A 119 -7.17 10.28 -22.81
C LYS A 119 -7.35 11.00 -21.48
N ILE A 120 -6.97 10.34 -20.39
CA ILE A 120 -6.90 10.91 -19.05
C ILE A 120 -5.57 10.56 -18.40
N ASN A 121 -4.91 11.56 -17.83
CA ASN A 121 -3.76 11.35 -16.96
C ASN A 121 -4.28 11.15 -15.52
N VAL A 122 -3.99 10.01 -14.91
CA VAL A 122 -4.34 9.73 -13.52
C VAL A 122 -3.13 9.99 -12.65
N VAL A 123 -3.28 10.86 -11.66
CA VAL A 123 -2.21 11.27 -10.74
C VAL A 123 -2.63 10.95 -9.31
N GLU A 124 -1.83 10.14 -8.65
CA GLU A 124 -1.96 9.85 -7.22
C GLU A 124 -1.09 10.87 -6.46
N LEU A 125 -1.72 11.62 -5.53
CA LEU A 125 -1.10 12.75 -4.85
C LEU A 125 -0.58 12.42 -3.44
N GLY A 126 -0.68 11.17 -3.01
CA GLY A 126 -0.17 10.70 -1.73
C GLY A 126 -1.25 10.44 -0.69
N ASP A 127 -0.78 10.04 0.50
CA ASP A 127 -1.59 9.65 1.66
C ASP A 127 -2.62 8.54 1.36
N SER A 128 -2.24 7.61 0.48
CA SER A 128 -3.07 6.47 0.09
C SER A 128 -3.36 5.52 1.24
N VAL A 129 -2.48 5.45 2.23
CA VAL A 129 -2.59 4.53 3.36
C VAL A 129 -2.54 5.30 4.68
N GLN A 130 -3.43 4.92 5.61
CA GLN A 130 -3.32 5.38 6.99
C GLN A 130 -2.02 4.88 7.60
N GLY A 131 -1.10 5.80 7.90
CA GLY A 131 0.20 5.49 8.47
C GLY A 131 0.18 5.21 9.96
N ILE A 132 1.37 5.10 10.55
CA ILE A 132 1.60 4.92 11.98
C ILE A 132 2.60 5.95 12.52
N LEU A 133 2.59 7.15 11.95
CA LEU A 133 3.52 8.21 12.34
C LEU A 133 3.27 8.71 13.76
N ARG A 134 2.04 8.62 14.24
CA ARG A 134 1.64 9.05 15.57
C ARG A 134 0.99 7.91 16.34
N LEU A 135 1.12 7.91 17.67
CA LEU A 135 0.45 6.91 18.52
C LEU A 135 -1.09 6.93 18.39
N THR A 136 -1.66 8.06 18.03
CA THR A 136 -3.09 8.21 17.73
C THR A 136 -3.51 7.45 16.49
N ASP A 137 -2.63 7.35 15.51
CA ASP A 137 -2.91 6.68 14.24
C ASP A 137 -3.12 5.18 14.43
N LEU A 138 -2.41 4.57 15.39
CA LEU A 138 -2.60 3.17 15.75
C LEU A 138 -4.01 2.84 16.24
N LYS A 139 -4.73 3.83 16.80
CA LYS A 139 -6.11 3.66 17.27
C LYS A 139 -7.13 3.78 16.13
N LEU A 140 -6.74 4.41 15.05
CA LEU A 140 -7.57 4.61 13.86
C LEU A 140 -7.37 3.53 12.80
N ASN A 141 -6.38 2.67 12.95
CA ASN A 141 -6.12 1.62 11.97
C ASN A 141 -7.08 0.43 12.16
N GLU A 142 -7.84 0.13 11.12
CA GLU A 142 -8.69 -1.06 11.03
C GLU A 142 -7.85 -2.33 10.80
N THR A 143 -6.74 -2.20 10.10
CA THR A 143 -5.85 -3.30 9.72
C THR A 143 -4.38 -2.88 9.77
N SER A 144 -3.48 -3.80 9.49
CA SER A 144 -2.05 -3.49 9.41
C SER A 144 -1.76 -2.58 8.20
N VAL A 145 -0.72 -1.72 8.32
CA VAL A 145 -0.28 -0.86 7.21
C VAL A 145 0.06 -1.67 5.95
N VAL A 146 0.67 -2.84 6.13
CA VAL A 146 1.02 -3.75 5.02
C VAL A 146 -0.24 -4.21 4.29
N GLU A 147 -1.23 -4.68 5.03
CA GLU A 147 -2.50 -5.14 4.47
C GLU A 147 -3.28 -4.01 3.79
N ALA A 148 -3.35 -2.84 4.43
CA ALA A 148 -3.95 -1.64 3.84
C ALA A 148 -3.26 -1.24 2.52
N THR A 149 -1.92 -1.33 2.47
CA THR A 149 -1.15 -1.05 1.25
C THR A 149 -1.50 -2.02 0.11
N VAL A 150 -1.58 -3.32 0.39
CA VAL A 150 -1.98 -4.31 -0.62
C VAL A 150 -3.41 -4.05 -1.11
N MET A 151 -4.33 -3.73 -0.20
CA MET A 151 -5.72 -3.49 -0.55
C MET A 151 -5.88 -2.23 -1.42
N ILE A 152 -5.25 -1.11 -1.06
CA ILE A 152 -5.35 0.11 -1.87
C ILE A 152 -4.68 -0.05 -3.24
N ALA A 153 -3.52 -0.72 -3.30
CA ALA A 153 -2.86 -1.01 -4.57
C ALA A 153 -3.78 -1.82 -5.50
N ARG A 154 -4.49 -2.81 -4.95
CA ARG A 154 -5.48 -3.59 -5.69
C ARG A 154 -6.67 -2.74 -6.14
N MET A 155 -7.20 -1.87 -5.29
CA MET A 155 -8.31 -0.97 -5.64
C MET A 155 -7.92 -0.05 -6.79
N ILE A 156 -6.75 0.57 -6.73
CA ILE A 156 -6.22 1.45 -7.77
C ILE A 156 -6.01 0.67 -9.08
N ALA A 157 -5.41 -0.53 -9.02
CA ALA A 157 -5.17 -1.35 -10.19
C ALA A 157 -6.49 -1.77 -10.89
N ILE A 158 -7.51 -2.15 -10.12
CA ILE A 158 -8.84 -2.48 -10.65
C ILE A 158 -9.49 -1.23 -11.27
N PHE A 159 -9.42 -0.09 -10.58
CA PHE A 159 -9.93 1.19 -11.06
C PHE A 159 -9.32 1.57 -12.42
N LEU A 160 -7.99 1.59 -12.50
CA LEU A 160 -7.28 1.93 -13.72
C LEU A 160 -7.59 0.97 -14.86
N LYS A 161 -7.63 -0.32 -14.57
CA LYS A 161 -7.96 -1.33 -15.55
C LYS A 161 -9.38 -1.16 -16.12
N GLN A 162 -10.36 -0.90 -15.26
CA GLN A 162 -11.75 -0.73 -15.70
C GLN A 162 -11.93 0.60 -16.46
N LEU A 163 -11.26 1.68 -16.00
CA LEU A 163 -11.28 2.95 -16.69
C LEU A 163 -10.61 2.87 -18.07
N SER A 164 -9.53 2.10 -18.21
CA SER A 164 -8.81 1.93 -19.48
C SER A 164 -9.63 1.23 -20.60
N ALA A 165 -10.76 0.63 -20.26
CA ALA A 165 -11.71 0.12 -21.26
C ALA A 165 -12.49 1.24 -21.97
N TYR A 166 -12.46 2.47 -21.44
CA TYR A 166 -13.24 3.61 -21.94
C TYR A 166 -12.38 4.78 -22.41
N CYS A 167 -11.15 4.90 -21.92
CA CYS A 167 -10.20 5.93 -22.34
C CYS A 167 -8.76 5.44 -22.15
N TYR A 168 -7.83 6.05 -22.88
CA TYR A 168 -6.39 5.78 -22.79
C TYR A 168 -5.72 6.68 -21.77
#